data_a183df97215cda20504d98d4f8501b6a
#
_entry.id   a183df97215cda20504d98d4f8501b6a
#
_cell.length_a   1.000
_cell.length_b   1.000
_cell.length_c   1.000
_cell.angle_alpha   90.00
_cell.angle_beta   90.00
_cell.angle_gamma   90.00
#
_symmetry.space_group_name_H-M   'P 1'
#
loop_
_entity.id
_entity.type
_entity.pdbx_description
1 polymer ?
#
loop_
_entity_poly.entity_id
_entity_poly.type
_entity_poly.pdbx_seq_one_letter_code
_entity_poly.pdbx_strand_id
1 'polypeptide(L)'
;MNALRTILPAIALLLMVSCSPVDRYVSLSGYAQGGVYNVKFNLNGCDGMIKENVQTIQDSIDAILVRIDNSLSGYNRKSLVSLFNEGQEIKPDSLFIDIYSRSYDIFEMTGGAVDVAAAPLFELWGFGFKNGQMPDERCVLEVRNECGMGRMMKDMSAATGSDGLLRSKDMLLCAVGRTPSLNYNAVAQGYSCDVIARYLYSLGVKDMMVNIGEIYCDGLNPSGLPWTVGIDRPVDGNKELGADIQGIFQVPSGPHGVVTSGNYRKFYIRDGKKYAHTIDPRTGYPVSHNLLSATIIAPDATMADAYATYCMVIGLEASKAFIESSPDLEACLIYDQDGEFSTWVSSGMTLN
;
A
#
# COMPACT_ATOMS: atom_id res chain seq x y z
N MET A 1 13.95 -90.52 -2.22
CA MET A 1 14.06 -89.61 -3.33
C MET A 1 13.04 -88.53 -3.11
N ASN A 2 13.35 -87.48 -2.36
CA ASN A 2 12.46 -86.42 -1.99
C ASN A 2 12.99 -85.11 -2.61
N ALA A 3 12.19 -84.57 -3.51
CA ALA A 3 12.47 -83.26 -4.11
C ALA A 3 11.87 -82.13 -3.24
N LEU A 4 12.72 -81.35 -2.63
CA LEU A 4 12.37 -80.17 -1.86
C LEU A 4 12.10 -79.01 -2.82
N ARG A 5 10.85 -78.59 -2.87
CA ARG A 5 10.46 -77.36 -3.60
C ARG A 5 10.63 -76.17 -2.64
N THR A 6 11.62 -75.37 -2.87
CA THR A 6 11.83 -74.07 -2.24
C THR A 6 10.93 -73.03 -2.92
N ILE A 7 9.94 -72.51 -2.19
CA ILE A 7 9.13 -71.37 -2.57
C ILE A 7 9.82 -70.11 -2.12
N LEU A 8 10.36 -69.30 -3.03
CA LEU A 8 10.79 -67.92 -2.77
C LEU A 8 9.56 -67.00 -2.69
N PRO A 9 9.37 -66.22 -1.62
CA PRO A 9 8.43 -65.14 -1.63
C PRO A 9 8.98 -63.94 -2.43
N ALA A 10 8.31 -63.58 -3.50
CA ALA A 10 8.57 -62.33 -4.19
C ALA A 10 8.10 -61.15 -3.34
N ILE A 11 9.00 -60.45 -2.70
CA ILE A 11 8.73 -59.16 -2.04
C ILE A 11 8.60 -58.12 -3.14
N ALA A 12 7.36 -57.78 -3.50
CA ALA A 12 7.06 -56.62 -4.30
C ALA A 12 7.33 -55.35 -3.49
N LEU A 13 8.48 -54.75 -3.68
CA LEU A 13 8.81 -53.42 -3.14
C LEU A 13 8.00 -52.39 -3.90
N LEU A 14 6.81 -51.99 -3.37
CA LEU A 14 6.07 -50.85 -3.84
C LEU A 14 6.91 -49.60 -3.52
N LEU A 15 7.66 -49.13 -4.49
CA LEU A 15 8.20 -47.77 -4.48
C LEU A 15 7.01 -46.82 -4.59
N MET A 16 6.52 -46.36 -3.44
CA MET A 16 5.67 -45.16 -3.37
C MET A 16 6.58 -44.01 -3.79
N VAL A 17 6.62 -43.71 -5.08
CA VAL A 17 7.11 -42.44 -5.55
C VAL A 17 6.08 -41.42 -5.06
N SER A 18 6.33 -40.84 -3.90
CA SER A 18 5.66 -39.63 -3.46
C SER A 18 6.06 -38.55 -4.48
N CYS A 19 5.21 -38.35 -5.48
CA CYS A 19 5.32 -37.19 -6.34
C CYS A 19 4.84 -36.01 -5.51
N SER A 20 5.72 -35.44 -4.70
CA SER A 20 5.48 -34.12 -4.14
C SER A 20 5.23 -33.20 -5.34
N PRO A 21 4.13 -32.43 -5.37
CA PRO A 21 3.92 -31.47 -6.43
C PRO A 21 5.16 -30.56 -6.47
N VAL A 22 5.84 -30.50 -7.61
CA VAL A 22 6.95 -29.57 -7.79
C VAL A 22 6.36 -28.18 -7.70
N ASP A 23 6.73 -27.42 -6.68
CA ASP A 23 6.31 -26.05 -6.51
C ASP A 23 6.70 -25.24 -7.75
N ARG A 24 5.69 -24.74 -8.45
CA ARG A 24 5.87 -23.98 -9.69
C ARG A 24 5.69 -22.50 -9.43
N TYR A 25 6.72 -21.88 -8.84
CA TYR A 25 6.74 -20.43 -8.70
C TYR A 25 7.13 -19.73 -10.00
N VAL A 26 6.43 -18.62 -10.25
CA VAL A 26 6.69 -17.70 -11.36
C VAL A 26 6.97 -16.33 -10.77
N SER A 27 7.91 -15.60 -11.37
CA SER A 27 8.18 -14.19 -11.07
C SER A 27 7.95 -13.37 -12.33
N LEU A 28 7.07 -12.38 -12.21
CA LEU A 28 6.76 -11.40 -13.24
C LEU A 28 7.25 -10.03 -12.78
N SER A 29 7.74 -9.21 -13.68
CA SER A 29 8.19 -7.86 -13.36
C SER A 29 7.92 -6.91 -14.51
N GLY A 30 7.74 -5.64 -14.19
CA GLY A 30 7.55 -4.58 -15.15
C GLY A 30 7.73 -3.22 -14.47
N TYR A 31 7.26 -2.15 -15.12
CA TYR A 31 7.37 -0.80 -14.61
C TYR A 31 5.98 -0.16 -14.49
N ALA A 32 5.63 0.31 -13.30
CA ALA A 32 4.37 1.01 -13.04
C ALA A 32 4.51 1.94 -11.82
N GLN A 33 3.66 2.95 -11.73
CA GLN A 33 3.56 3.88 -10.59
C GLN A 33 4.91 4.50 -10.16
N GLY A 34 5.80 4.73 -11.15
CA GLY A 34 7.10 5.35 -10.94
C GLY A 34 8.21 4.41 -10.46
N GLY A 35 7.97 3.11 -10.40
CA GLY A 35 8.94 2.09 -9.97
C GLY A 35 8.83 0.76 -10.71
N VAL A 36 9.76 -0.15 -10.39
CA VAL A 36 9.69 -1.54 -10.84
C VAL A 36 8.73 -2.30 -9.93
N TYR A 37 7.76 -3.00 -10.51
CA TYR A 37 6.97 -3.96 -9.77
C TYR A 37 7.52 -5.38 -9.92
N ASN A 38 7.27 -6.22 -8.93
CA ASN A 38 7.57 -7.66 -8.94
C ASN A 38 6.41 -8.44 -8.34
N VAL A 39 5.91 -9.43 -9.08
CA VAL A 39 4.84 -10.32 -8.64
C VAL A 39 5.34 -11.75 -8.70
N LYS A 40 5.45 -12.39 -7.54
CA LYS A 40 5.87 -13.78 -7.43
C LYS A 40 4.73 -14.62 -6.88
N PHE A 41 4.42 -15.73 -7.54
CA PHE A 41 3.29 -16.57 -7.14
C PHE A 41 3.47 -18.03 -7.56
N ASN A 42 2.75 -18.93 -6.88
CA ASN A 42 2.76 -20.36 -7.12
C ASN A 42 1.60 -20.75 -8.04
N LEU A 43 1.88 -21.42 -9.13
CA LEU A 43 0.86 -21.92 -10.07
C LEU A 43 0.19 -23.22 -9.60
N ASN A 44 0.61 -23.82 -8.48
CA ASN A 44 -0.06 -24.99 -7.94
C ASN A 44 -1.50 -24.62 -7.52
N GLY A 45 -2.46 -25.44 -7.93
CA GLY A 45 -3.89 -25.16 -7.70
C GLY A 45 -4.58 -24.36 -8.82
N CYS A 46 -3.84 -23.74 -9.72
CA CYS A 46 -4.40 -23.08 -10.90
C CYS A 46 -4.84 -24.09 -11.98
N ASP A 47 -5.75 -23.66 -12.86
CA ASP A 47 -6.16 -24.42 -14.05
C ASP A 47 -4.95 -24.71 -14.98
N GLY A 48 -4.99 -25.84 -15.71
CA GLY A 48 -3.93 -26.23 -16.63
C GLY A 48 -3.66 -25.21 -17.72
N MET A 49 -4.69 -24.59 -18.31
CA MET A 49 -4.55 -23.55 -19.33
C MET A 49 -3.84 -22.30 -18.80
N ILE A 50 -4.07 -21.94 -17.53
CA ILE A 50 -3.40 -20.83 -16.87
C ILE A 50 -1.91 -21.13 -16.68
N LYS A 51 -1.58 -22.37 -16.28
CA LYS A 51 -0.18 -22.82 -16.13
C LYS A 51 0.63 -22.77 -17.43
N GLU A 52 -0.03 -22.93 -18.56
CA GLU A 52 0.61 -22.94 -19.88
C GLU A 52 0.79 -21.54 -20.47
N ASN A 53 0.06 -20.53 -19.96
CA ASN A 53 0.06 -19.19 -20.53
C ASN A 53 0.37 -18.09 -19.51
N VAL A 54 1.57 -18.16 -18.93
CA VAL A 54 2.07 -17.15 -17.97
C VAL A 54 2.12 -15.75 -18.57
N GLN A 55 2.34 -15.62 -19.89
CA GLN A 55 2.34 -14.32 -20.57
C GLN A 55 0.98 -13.62 -20.46
N THR A 56 -0.12 -14.34 -20.56
CA THR A 56 -1.47 -13.77 -20.38
C THR A 56 -1.68 -13.20 -18.97
N ILE A 57 -1.05 -13.81 -17.96
CA ILE A 57 -1.10 -13.28 -16.59
C ILE A 57 -0.33 -11.96 -16.52
N GLN A 58 0.87 -11.90 -17.12
CA GLN A 58 1.67 -10.67 -17.23
C GLN A 58 0.86 -9.56 -17.90
N ASP A 59 0.32 -9.84 -19.09
CA ASP A 59 -0.47 -8.88 -19.87
C ASP A 59 -1.70 -8.37 -19.08
N SER A 60 -2.33 -9.25 -18.27
CA SER A 60 -3.45 -8.89 -17.43
C SER A 60 -3.04 -7.99 -16.25
N ILE A 61 -1.91 -8.28 -15.61
CA ILE A 61 -1.34 -7.43 -14.55
C ILE A 61 -1.01 -6.05 -15.09
N ASP A 62 -0.35 -5.98 -16.25
CA ASP A 62 -0.02 -4.71 -16.91
C ASP A 62 -1.30 -3.92 -17.25
N ALA A 63 -2.33 -4.60 -17.78
CA ALA A 63 -3.62 -3.97 -18.06
C ALA A 63 -4.33 -3.45 -16.80
N ILE A 64 -4.25 -4.18 -15.68
CA ILE A 64 -4.77 -3.73 -14.38
C ILE A 64 -4.04 -2.46 -13.93
N LEU A 65 -2.71 -2.44 -13.97
CA LEU A 65 -1.91 -1.29 -13.57
C LEU A 65 -2.17 -0.06 -14.45
N VAL A 66 -2.35 -0.25 -15.76
CA VAL A 66 -2.76 0.83 -16.69
C VAL A 66 -4.16 1.35 -16.34
N ARG A 67 -5.11 0.49 -15.99
CA ARG A 67 -6.45 0.92 -15.56
C ARG A 67 -6.38 1.73 -14.26
N ILE A 68 -5.57 1.30 -13.30
CA ILE A 68 -5.35 2.03 -12.05
C ILE A 68 -4.75 3.41 -12.34
N ASP A 69 -3.72 3.50 -13.20
CA ASP A 69 -3.12 4.78 -13.60
C ASP A 69 -4.16 5.72 -14.25
N ASN A 70 -4.97 5.21 -15.17
CA ASN A 70 -6.00 5.99 -15.84
C ASN A 70 -7.15 6.43 -14.93
N SER A 71 -7.38 5.73 -13.83
CA SER A 71 -8.43 6.08 -12.87
C SER A 71 -7.89 6.98 -11.75
N LEU A 72 -6.77 6.62 -11.13
CA LEU A 72 -6.39 7.09 -9.80
C LEU A 72 -5.10 7.92 -9.74
N SER A 73 -4.30 7.96 -10.81
CA SER A 73 -3.00 8.63 -10.79
C SER A 73 -3.11 10.15 -10.91
N GLY A 74 -2.74 10.87 -9.86
CA GLY A 74 -2.59 12.33 -9.91
C GLY A 74 -1.45 12.82 -10.81
N TYR A 75 -0.55 11.91 -11.25
CA TYR A 75 0.54 12.20 -12.21
C TYR A 75 0.10 12.07 -13.66
N ASN A 76 -0.95 11.29 -13.93
CA ASN A 76 -1.57 11.17 -15.24
C ASN A 76 -2.67 12.24 -15.40
N ARG A 77 -2.37 13.29 -16.16
CA ARG A 77 -3.33 14.41 -16.38
C ARG A 77 -4.65 14.01 -17.04
N LYS A 78 -4.71 12.79 -17.61
CA LYS A 78 -5.93 12.26 -18.26
C LYS A 78 -6.67 11.25 -17.37
N SER A 79 -6.19 11.00 -16.15
CA SER A 79 -6.86 10.12 -15.21
C SER A 79 -8.18 10.72 -14.71
N LEU A 80 -9.09 9.87 -14.26
CA LEU A 80 -10.36 10.33 -13.70
C LEU A 80 -10.14 11.26 -12.50
N VAL A 81 -9.18 10.96 -11.61
CA VAL A 81 -8.88 11.81 -10.45
C VAL A 81 -8.33 13.17 -10.89
N SER A 82 -7.46 13.22 -11.90
CA SER A 82 -6.92 14.50 -12.40
C SER A 82 -8.01 15.34 -13.04
N LEU A 83 -8.87 14.76 -13.87
CA LEU A 83 -10.00 15.45 -14.49
C LEU A 83 -10.98 15.96 -13.42
N PHE A 84 -11.28 15.13 -12.41
CA PHE A 84 -12.11 15.55 -11.27
C PHE A 84 -11.48 16.73 -10.51
N ASN A 85 -10.18 16.68 -10.23
CA ASN A 85 -9.44 17.74 -9.55
C ASN A 85 -9.40 19.05 -10.37
N GLU A 86 -9.48 18.97 -11.69
CA GLU A 86 -9.61 20.12 -12.59
C GLU A 86 -11.06 20.67 -12.67
N GLY A 87 -12.01 20.05 -11.95
CA GLY A 87 -13.41 20.46 -11.94
C GLY A 87 -14.21 19.97 -13.15
N GLN A 88 -13.67 19.00 -13.90
CA GLN A 88 -14.38 18.40 -15.03
C GLN A 88 -15.40 17.36 -14.54
N GLU A 89 -16.46 17.18 -15.31
CA GLU A 89 -17.42 16.11 -15.10
C GLU A 89 -16.77 14.78 -15.50
N ILE A 90 -16.86 13.76 -14.62
CA ILE A 90 -16.35 12.41 -14.87
C ILE A 90 -17.43 11.37 -14.64
N LYS A 91 -17.31 10.25 -15.34
CA LYS A 91 -18.04 9.02 -14.99
C LYS A 91 -17.09 8.12 -14.20
N PRO A 92 -17.25 8.02 -12.87
CA PRO A 92 -16.36 7.21 -12.05
C PRO A 92 -16.45 5.75 -12.45
N ASP A 93 -15.32 5.07 -12.52
CA ASP A 93 -15.25 3.63 -12.68
C ASP A 93 -15.26 2.92 -11.32
N SER A 94 -15.27 1.59 -11.35
CA SER A 94 -15.31 0.79 -10.12
C SER A 94 -14.07 0.97 -9.24
N LEU A 95 -12.90 1.28 -9.82
CA LEU A 95 -11.68 1.54 -9.06
C LEU A 95 -11.77 2.87 -8.31
N PHE A 96 -12.27 3.91 -8.99
CA PHE A 96 -12.49 5.22 -8.38
C PHE A 96 -13.48 5.14 -7.20
N ILE A 97 -14.59 4.42 -7.38
CA ILE A 97 -15.61 4.24 -6.35
C ILE A 97 -15.04 3.45 -5.15
N ASP A 98 -14.34 2.35 -5.41
CA ASP A 98 -13.80 1.47 -4.38
C ASP A 98 -12.74 2.19 -3.51
N ILE A 99 -11.75 2.83 -4.14
CA ILE A 99 -10.69 3.54 -3.39
C ILE A 99 -11.24 4.75 -2.63
N TYR A 100 -12.22 5.46 -3.21
CA TYR A 100 -12.86 6.58 -2.51
C TYR A 100 -13.58 6.12 -1.24
N SER A 101 -14.39 5.06 -1.34
CA SER A 101 -15.10 4.49 -0.19
C SER A 101 -14.14 4.03 0.90
N ARG A 102 -13.09 3.28 0.55
CA ARG A 102 -12.04 2.85 1.48
C ARG A 102 -11.32 4.04 2.12
N SER A 103 -11.01 5.07 1.33
CA SER A 103 -10.35 6.28 1.85
C SER A 103 -11.24 7.04 2.83
N TYR A 104 -12.56 7.03 2.60
CA TYR A 104 -13.50 7.65 3.54
C TYR A 104 -13.55 6.90 4.86
N ASP A 105 -13.59 5.56 4.83
CA ASP A 105 -13.55 4.73 6.03
C ASP A 105 -12.21 4.92 6.79
N ILE A 106 -11.10 5.01 6.09
CA ILE A 106 -9.77 5.33 6.65
C ILE A 106 -9.77 6.71 7.30
N PHE A 107 -10.35 7.72 6.64
CA PHE A 107 -10.49 9.06 7.22
C PHE A 107 -11.25 9.02 8.56
N GLU A 108 -12.36 8.32 8.62
CA GLU A 108 -13.14 8.17 9.87
C GLU A 108 -12.36 7.42 10.95
N MET A 109 -11.73 6.29 10.61
CA MET A 109 -10.95 5.48 11.57
C MET A 109 -9.72 6.20 12.11
N THR A 110 -9.09 7.08 11.32
CA THR A 110 -7.90 7.84 11.71
C THR A 110 -8.23 9.22 12.31
N GLY A 111 -9.51 9.54 12.47
CA GLY A 111 -9.95 10.86 12.96
C GLY A 111 -9.43 12.01 12.08
N GLY A 112 -9.34 11.78 10.77
CA GLY A 112 -8.90 12.76 9.79
C GLY A 112 -7.38 12.93 9.67
N ALA A 113 -6.58 12.09 10.31
CA ALA A 113 -5.13 12.15 10.20
C ALA A 113 -4.63 11.62 8.84
N VAL A 114 -5.36 10.69 8.22
CA VAL A 114 -5.18 10.29 6.81
C VAL A 114 -6.38 10.79 6.03
N ASP A 115 -6.15 11.76 5.14
CA ASP A 115 -7.21 12.46 4.41
C ASP A 115 -6.80 12.68 2.96
N VAL A 116 -7.37 11.90 2.05
CA VAL A 116 -7.07 11.99 0.61
C VAL A 116 -7.62 13.25 -0.05
N ALA A 117 -8.53 13.97 0.60
CA ALA A 117 -9.04 15.26 0.12
C ALA A 117 -8.26 16.46 0.69
N ALA A 118 -7.21 16.22 1.47
CA ALA A 118 -6.29 17.26 1.96
C ALA A 118 -5.20 17.64 0.93
N ALA A 119 -5.31 17.19 -0.32
CA ALA A 119 -4.35 17.51 -1.40
C ALA A 119 -3.95 19.00 -1.48
N PRO A 120 -4.86 19.97 -1.31
CA PRO A 120 -4.50 21.40 -1.34
C PRO A 120 -3.48 21.80 -0.26
N LEU A 121 -3.43 21.12 0.89
CA LEU A 121 -2.41 21.37 1.93
C LEU A 121 -1.04 20.90 1.46
N PHE A 122 -0.96 19.73 0.81
CA PHE A 122 0.31 19.21 0.25
C PHE A 122 0.85 20.13 -0.85
N GLU A 123 -0.02 20.68 -1.70
CA GLU A 123 0.36 21.66 -2.72
C GLU A 123 0.85 22.96 -2.09
N LEU A 124 0.17 23.45 -1.05
CA LEU A 124 0.52 24.68 -0.34
C LEU A 124 1.94 24.62 0.25
N TRP A 125 2.33 23.46 0.81
CA TRP A 125 3.65 23.23 1.37
C TRP A 125 4.71 22.84 0.32
N GLY A 126 4.35 22.77 -0.96
CA GLY A 126 5.27 22.45 -2.06
C GLY A 126 5.59 20.97 -2.22
N PHE A 127 4.85 20.07 -1.57
CA PHE A 127 4.97 18.61 -1.73
C PHE A 127 4.06 18.04 -2.81
N GLY A 128 3.18 18.87 -3.38
CA GLY A 128 2.38 18.55 -4.56
C GLY A 128 3.13 18.78 -5.88
N PHE A 129 2.38 19.09 -6.94
CA PHE A 129 2.92 19.28 -8.29
C PHE A 129 3.51 20.69 -8.54
N LYS A 130 3.40 21.62 -7.59
CA LYS A 130 3.85 23.00 -7.71
C LYS A 130 4.79 23.38 -6.56
N ASN A 131 5.99 23.90 -6.88
CA ASN A 131 6.88 24.47 -5.89
C ASN A 131 6.32 25.84 -5.42
N GLY A 132 5.91 25.91 -4.16
CA GLY A 132 5.36 27.09 -3.53
C GLY A 132 6.36 27.87 -2.69
N GLN A 133 5.98 29.10 -2.32
CA GLN A 133 6.63 29.83 -1.22
C GLN A 133 6.14 29.25 0.12
N MET A 134 6.92 29.46 1.21
CA MET A 134 6.45 29.07 2.55
C MET A 134 5.13 29.78 2.86
N PRO A 135 4.07 29.03 3.17
CA PRO A 135 2.79 29.61 3.51
C PRO A 135 2.86 30.32 4.87
N ASP A 136 2.15 31.42 5.00
CA ASP A 136 1.87 32.02 6.28
C ASP A 136 0.72 31.29 7.01
N GLU A 137 0.57 31.57 8.30
CA GLU A 137 -0.45 30.92 9.15
C GLU A 137 -1.88 31.14 8.61
N ARG A 138 -2.15 32.30 8.04
CA ARG A 138 -3.46 32.65 7.48
C ARG A 138 -3.76 31.78 6.27
N CYS A 139 -2.79 31.65 5.35
CA CYS A 139 -2.93 30.78 4.18
C CYS A 139 -3.18 29.32 4.58
N VAL A 140 -2.44 28.81 5.58
CA VAL A 140 -2.64 27.43 6.08
C VAL A 140 -4.05 27.25 6.62
N LEU A 141 -4.52 28.18 7.45
CA LEU A 141 -5.87 28.14 8.05
C LEU A 141 -6.97 28.20 6.97
N GLU A 142 -6.84 29.09 6.00
CA GLU A 142 -7.78 29.22 4.90
C GLU A 142 -7.87 27.91 4.09
N VAL A 143 -6.73 27.36 3.66
CA VAL A 143 -6.72 26.12 2.87
C VAL A 143 -7.26 24.92 3.66
N ARG A 144 -6.85 24.78 4.93
CA ARG A 144 -7.33 23.71 5.82
C ARG A 144 -8.85 23.74 5.97
N ASN A 145 -9.43 24.93 6.10
CA ASN A 145 -10.88 25.09 6.27
C ASN A 145 -11.67 24.85 4.98
N GLU A 146 -11.01 24.78 3.81
CA GLU A 146 -11.65 24.62 2.51
C GLU A 146 -11.43 23.26 1.86
N CYS A 147 -10.63 22.34 2.47
CA CYS A 147 -10.36 21.01 1.94
C CYS A 147 -10.69 19.93 2.97
N GLY A 148 -10.49 18.67 2.59
CA GLY A 148 -10.63 17.50 3.44
C GLY A 148 -11.90 16.69 3.22
N MET A 149 -11.85 15.39 3.53
CA MET A 149 -12.95 14.43 3.40
C MET A 149 -14.16 14.79 4.26
N GLY A 150 -13.96 15.48 5.40
CA GLY A 150 -15.06 15.97 6.25
C GLY A 150 -16.01 16.94 5.54
N ARG A 151 -15.64 17.43 4.36
CA ARG A 151 -16.47 18.29 3.49
C ARG A 151 -17.03 17.54 2.29
N MET A 152 -16.74 16.27 2.14
CA MET A 152 -17.12 15.40 1.03
C MET A 152 -18.31 14.53 1.45
N MET A 153 -19.12 14.13 0.47
CA MET A 153 -20.18 13.14 0.71
C MET A 153 -19.58 11.75 0.91
N LYS A 154 -20.02 11.03 1.94
CA LYS A 154 -19.58 9.65 2.19
C LYS A 154 -20.06 8.70 1.09
N ASP A 155 -21.30 8.86 0.68
CA ASP A 155 -21.93 8.03 -0.37
C ASP A 155 -21.72 8.66 -1.74
N MET A 156 -20.80 8.11 -2.52
CA MET A 156 -20.51 8.55 -3.86
C MET A 156 -21.70 8.36 -4.82
N SER A 157 -22.57 7.38 -4.57
CA SER A 157 -23.75 7.17 -5.40
C SER A 157 -24.74 8.33 -5.28
N ALA A 158 -24.79 8.95 -4.09
CA ALA A 158 -25.60 10.16 -3.88
C ALA A 158 -24.98 11.41 -4.51
N ALA A 159 -23.67 11.40 -4.78
CA ALA A 159 -22.96 12.51 -5.42
C ALA A 159 -23.03 12.47 -6.95
N THR A 160 -23.37 11.31 -7.56
CA THR A 160 -23.57 11.21 -9.01
C THR A 160 -24.94 11.75 -9.39
N GLY A 161 -24.97 12.55 -10.47
CA GLY A 161 -26.24 13.03 -11.05
C GLY A 161 -27.07 11.90 -11.67
N SER A 162 -28.30 12.20 -12.07
CA SER A 162 -29.20 11.25 -12.75
C SER A 162 -28.65 10.74 -14.09
N ASP A 163 -27.66 11.41 -14.66
CA ASP A 163 -26.91 11.05 -15.85
C ASP A 163 -25.71 10.12 -15.56
N GLY A 164 -25.48 9.76 -14.28
CA GLY A 164 -24.36 8.94 -13.83
C GLY A 164 -23.01 9.67 -13.83
N LEU A 165 -23.00 11.00 -13.96
CA LEU A 165 -21.79 11.83 -13.92
C LEU A 165 -21.53 12.33 -12.50
N LEU A 166 -20.25 12.27 -12.10
CA LEU A 166 -19.75 12.86 -10.87
C LEU A 166 -19.19 14.25 -11.17
N ARG A 167 -19.67 15.23 -10.40
CA ARG A 167 -19.20 16.61 -10.49
C ARG A 167 -18.48 16.98 -9.22
N SER A 168 -17.30 17.54 -9.35
CA SER A 168 -16.47 17.88 -8.18
C SER A 168 -17.20 18.81 -7.20
N LYS A 169 -17.98 19.76 -7.70
CA LYS A 169 -18.78 20.67 -6.86
C LYS A 169 -19.90 19.98 -6.08
N ASP A 170 -20.40 18.84 -6.56
CA ASP A 170 -21.49 18.10 -5.93
C ASP A 170 -20.97 17.21 -4.78
N MET A 171 -19.66 16.99 -4.72
CA MET A 171 -18.98 16.25 -3.62
C MET A 171 -18.81 17.10 -2.36
N LEU A 172 -18.83 18.41 -2.47
CA LEU A 172 -18.63 19.31 -1.34
C LEU A 172 -19.94 19.61 -0.62
N LEU A 173 -19.98 19.38 0.67
CA LEU A 173 -21.14 19.71 1.51
C LEU A 173 -21.29 21.22 1.72
N CYS A 174 -20.20 21.98 1.67
CA CYS A 174 -20.21 23.44 1.77
C CYS A 174 -18.88 24.03 1.30
N ALA A 175 -18.63 24.09 0.03
CA ALA A 175 -17.49 24.83 -0.47
C ALA A 175 -17.91 26.17 -1.02
N VAL A 176 -17.45 27.22 -0.41
CA VAL A 176 -17.44 28.53 -1.03
C VAL A 176 -16.07 28.68 -1.68
N GLY A 177 -16.00 28.51 -2.99
CA GLY A 177 -14.89 29.00 -3.79
C GLY A 177 -13.77 28.03 -4.19
N ARG A 178 -13.70 26.79 -3.71
CA ARG A 178 -12.67 25.82 -4.14
C ARG A 178 -13.25 24.49 -4.58
N THR A 179 -12.66 23.93 -5.62
CA THR A 179 -12.96 22.58 -6.12
C THR A 179 -12.31 21.56 -5.19
N PRO A 180 -12.98 20.43 -4.82
CA PRO A 180 -12.34 19.35 -4.09
C PRO A 180 -11.18 18.78 -4.89
N SER A 181 -10.12 18.39 -4.20
CA SER A 181 -8.93 17.83 -4.82
C SER A 181 -8.52 16.58 -4.06
N LEU A 182 -8.50 15.46 -4.75
CA LEU A 182 -8.16 14.13 -4.22
C LEU A 182 -6.72 13.77 -4.55
N ASN A 183 -6.04 13.18 -3.58
CA ASN A 183 -4.70 12.62 -3.75
C ASN A 183 -4.61 11.30 -2.99
N TYR A 184 -4.50 10.20 -3.73
CA TYR A 184 -4.47 8.86 -3.16
C TYR A 184 -3.07 8.35 -2.81
N ASN A 185 -2.03 9.20 -2.77
CA ASN A 185 -0.65 8.77 -2.53
C ASN A 185 -0.43 8.02 -1.21
N ALA A 186 -1.32 8.17 -0.24
CA ALA A 186 -1.25 7.48 1.06
C ALA A 186 -1.90 6.09 1.06
N VAL A 187 -2.47 5.65 -0.08
CA VAL A 187 -3.22 4.38 -0.16
C VAL A 187 -3.12 3.71 -1.54
N ALA A 188 -2.66 4.41 -2.57
CA ALA A 188 -2.78 3.94 -3.95
C ALA A 188 -1.87 2.75 -4.28
N GLN A 189 -0.67 2.70 -3.72
CA GLN A 189 0.25 1.58 -3.97
C GLN A 189 -0.21 0.33 -3.24
N GLY A 190 -0.61 0.45 -1.98
CA GLY A 190 -1.25 -0.65 -1.24
C GLY A 190 -2.52 -1.15 -1.93
N TYR A 191 -3.38 -0.23 -2.37
CA TYR A 191 -4.59 -0.59 -3.13
C TYR A 191 -4.29 -1.34 -4.43
N SER A 192 -3.24 -0.95 -5.13
CA SER A 192 -2.83 -1.63 -6.37
C SER A 192 -2.35 -3.06 -6.10
N CYS A 193 -1.64 -3.29 -4.99
CA CYS A 193 -1.27 -4.63 -4.56
C CYS A 193 -2.49 -5.49 -4.29
N ASP A 194 -3.51 -4.95 -3.58
CA ASP A 194 -4.75 -5.67 -3.28
C ASP A 194 -5.55 -6.00 -4.55
N VAL A 195 -5.59 -5.09 -5.54
CA VAL A 195 -6.28 -5.34 -6.82
C VAL A 195 -5.62 -6.49 -7.58
N ILE A 196 -4.27 -6.52 -7.63
CA ILE A 196 -3.53 -7.62 -8.27
C ILE A 196 -3.69 -8.91 -7.48
N ALA A 197 -3.64 -8.88 -6.15
CA ALA A 197 -3.86 -10.06 -5.33
C ALA A 197 -5.26 -10.66 -5.58
N ARG A 198 -6.31 -9.84 -5.64
CA ARG A 198 -7.68 -10.29 -6.00
C ARG A 198 -7.72 -10.94 -7.38
N TYR A 199 -7.01 -10.40 -8.37
CA TYR A 199 -6.89 -11.02 -9.68
C TYR A 199 -6.22 -12.40 -9.58
N LEU A 200 -5.10 -12.52 -8.88
CA LEU A 200 -4.39 -13.80 -8.71
C LEU A 200 -5.24 -14.83 -7.98
N TYR A 201 -6.00 -14.44 -6.94
CA TYR A 201 -6.96 -15.32 -6.29
C TYR A 201 -8.04 -15.83 -7.26
N SER A 202 -8.51 -15.00 -8.19
CA SER A 202 -9.49 -15.42 -9.20
C SER A 202 -8.95 -16.49 -10.16
N LEU A 203 -7.62 -16.63 -10.26
CA LEU A 203 -6.93 -17.68 -11.01
C LEU A 203 -6.65 -18.94 -10.16
N GLY A 204 -7.00 -18.94 -8.86
CA GLY A 204 -6.75 -20.04 -7.93
C GLY A 204 -5.35 -20.01 -7.28
N VAL A 205 -4.61 -18.92 -7.41
CA VAL A 205 -3.32 -18.72 -6.71
C VAL A 205 -3.58 -18.63 -5.21
N LYS A 206 -2.72 -19.28 -4.40
CA LYS A 206 -2.79 -19.27 -2.92
C LYS A 206 -1.53 -18.72 -2.28
N ASP A 207 -0.39 -18.92 -2.91
CA ASP A 207 0.91 -18.45 -2.42
C ASP A 207 1.39 -17.35 -3.35
N MET A 208 1.51 -16.13 -2.85
CA MET A 208 1.90 -14.98 -3.64
C MET A 208 2.60 -13.90 -2.83
N MET A 209 3.44 -13.12 -3.51
CA MET A 209 3.93 -11.81 -3.09
C MET A 209 3.77 -10.85 -4.25
N VAL A 210 3.01 -9.78 -4.04
CA VAL A 210 2.85 -8.64 -4.95
C VAL A 210 3.61 -7.47 -4.36
N ASN A 211 4.57 -6.93 -5.09
CA ASN A 211 5.37 -5.77 -4.69
C ASN A 211 5.33 -4.72 -5.79
N ILE A 212 4.75 -3.54 -5.47
CA ILE A 212 4.67 -2.36 -6.36
C ILE A 212 5.27 -1.14 -5.64
N GLY A 213 6.29 -1.33 -4.81
CA GLY A 213 6.74 -0.38 -3.82
C GLY A 213 6.22 -0.74 -2.44
N GLU A 214 4.94 -1.02 -2.34
CA GLU A 214 4.28 -1.64 -1.20
C GLU A 214 4.07 -3.14 -1.46
N ILE A 215 3.82 -3.92 -0.41
CA ILE A 215 3.78 -5.38 -0.51
C ILE A 215 2.42 -5.92 -0.04
N TYR A 216 1.88 -6.85 -0.81
CA TYR A 216 0.87 -7.80 -0.37
C TYR A 216 1.43 -9.22 -0.47
N CYS A 217 1.24 -10.05 0.53
CA CYS A 217 1.63 -11.46 0.44
C CYS A 217 0.63 -12.38 1.16
N ASP A 218 0.56 -13.61 0.68
CA ASP A 218 -0.20 -14.71 1.29
C ASP A 218 0.51 -16.04 1.04
N GLY A 219 0.23 -17.03 1.91
CA GLY A 219 0.79 -18.37 1.80
C GLY A 219 2.28 -18.43 2.05
N LEU A 220 2.98 -19.30 1.31
CA LEU A 220 4.38 -19.63 1.53
C LEU A 220 5.27 -19.11 0.39
N ASN A 221 6.54 -18.93 0.67
CA ASN A 221 7.56 -18.61 -0.31
C ASN A 221 8.07 -19.88 -1.04
N PRO A 222 8.93 -19.77 -2.07
CA PRO A 222 9.47 -20.93 -2.79
C PRO A 222 10.24 -21.96 -1.94
N SER A 223 10.61 -21.60 -0.73
CA SER A 223 11.29 -22.52 0.22
C SER A 223 10.31 -23.22 1.17
N GLY A 224 8.99 -23.02 0.99
CA GLY A 224 7.96 -23.58 1.87
C GLY A 224 7.89 -22.89 3.24
N LEU A 225 8.40 -21.68 3.37
CA LEU A 225 8.43 -20.89 4.60
C LEU A 225 7.56 -19.63 4.43
N PRO A 226 7.16 -18.97 5.52
CA PRO A 226 6.52 -17.64 5.43
C PRO A 226 7.38 -16.66 4.64
N TRP A 227 6.72 -15.68 4.02
CA TRP A 227 7.41 -14.62 3.28
C TRP A 227 8.27 -13.79 4.23
N THR A 228 9.40 -13.31 3.73
CA THR A 228 10.32 -12.43 4.47
C THR A 228 10.40 -11.09 3.80
N VAL A 229 10.39 -10.03 4.61
CA VAL A 229 10.50 -8.64 4.14
C VAL A 229 11.64 -7.95 4.89
N GLY A 230 12.45 -7.20 4.16
CA GLY A 230 13.50 -6.34 4.72
C GLY A 230 12.96 -4.94 4.98
N ILE A 231 13.44 -4.31 6.05
CA ILE A 231 13.17 -2.92 6.40
C ILE A 231 14.41 -2.11 6.11
N ASP A 232 14.29 -1.10 5.26
CA ASP A 232 15.38 -0.17 4.96
C ASP A 232 15.70 0.71 6.16
N ARG A 233 16.99 1.00 6.35
CA ARG A 233 17.45 1.99 7.31
C ARG A 233 17.04 3.40 6.86
N PRO A 234 16.40 4.20 7.72
CA PRO A 234 15.86 5.52 7.36
C PRO A 234 16.95 6.60 7.32
N VAL A 235 17.97 6.39 6.48
CA VAL A 235 19.06 7.36 6.26
C VAL A 235 18.66 8.35 5.17
N ASP A 236 18.90 9.65 5.43
CA ASP A 236 18.63 10.70 4.44
C ASP A 236 19.40 10.43 3.13
N GLY A 237 18.64 10.38 2.03
CA GLY A 237 19.21 10.11 0.71
C GLY A 237 19.29 8.63 0.32
N ASN A 238 18.87 7.69 1.15
CA ASN A 238 18.67 6.28 0.76
C ASN A 238 17.52 6.19 -0.24
N LYS A 239 17.84 6.10 -1.54
CA LYS A 239 16.87 6.05 -2.64
C LYS A 239 16.71 4.66 -3.24
N GLU A 240 17.64 3.75 -2.94
CA GLU A 240 17.63 2.39 -3.45
C GLU A 240 17.03 1.44 -2.41
N LEU A 241 15.90 0.84 -2.74
CA LEU A 241 15.23 -0.16 -1.91
C LEU A 241 16.15 -1.36 -1.68
N GLY A 242 16.33 -1.76 -0.41
CA GLY A 242 17.13 -2.91 -0.02
C GLY A 242 18.65 -2.68 -0.04
N ALA A 243 19.14 -1.46 -0.30
CA ALA A 243 20.57 -1.18 -0.31
C ALA A 243 21.18 -1.10 1.10
N ASP A 244 20.42 -0.64 2.09
CA ASP A 244 20.83 -0.57 3.50
C ASP A 244 19.67 -1.06 4.37
N ILE A 245 19.72 -2.33 4.78
CA ILE A 245 18.66 -3.01 5.53
C ILE A 245 18.92 -2.86 7.03
N GLN A 246 17.93 -2.36 7.76
CA GLN A 246 17.93 -2.28 9.23
C GLN A 246 17.67 -3.65 9.87
N GLY A 247 16.82 -4.46 9.25
CA GLY A 247 16.48 -5.79 9.72
C GLY A 247 15.54 -6.52 8.77
N ILE A 248 15.34 -7.81 9.03
CA ILE A 248 14.47 -8.68 8.24
C ILE A 248 13.47 -9.35 9.19
N PHE A 249 12.23 -9.48 8.77
CA PHE A 249 11.20 -10.20 9.52
C PHE A 249 10.42 -11.17 8.64
N GLN A 250 9.82 -12.17 9.27
CA GLN A 250 8.86 -13.05 8.63
C GLN A 250 7.46 -12.47 8.76
N VAL A 251 6.72 -12.42 7.65
CA VAL A 251 5.31 -12.02 7.66
C VAL A 251 4.48 -13.16 8.26
N PRO A 252 3.52 -12.89 9.15
CA PRO A 252 2.62 -13.91 9.68
C PRO A 252 1.95 -14.72 8.57
N SER A 253 1.51 -15.95 8.88
CA SER A 253 0.76 -16.77 7.91
C SER A 253 -0.60 -16.15 7.58
N GLY A 254 -1.02 -16.27 6.32
CA GLY A 254 -2.25 -15.71 5.80
C GLY A 254 -2.05 -14.41 5.02
N PRO A 255 -3.16 -13.80 4.55
CA PRO A 255 -3.11 -12.58 3.75
C PRO A 255 -2.69 -11.37 4.58
N HIS A 256 -1.65 -10.67 4.13
CA HIS A 256 -1.14 -9.46 4.80
C HIS A 256 -0.62 -8.44 3.80
N GLY A 257 -0.92 -7.17 4.08
CA GLY A 257 -0.20 -6.03 3.54
C GLY A 257 1.00 -5.68 4.41
N VAL A 258 2.12 -5.30 3.80
CA VAL A 258 3.32 -4.81 4.49
C VAL A 258 3.77 -3.54 3.81
N VAL A 259 3.74 -2.44 4.53
CA VAL A 259 4.03 -1.11 4.00
C VAL A 259 4.95 -0.33 4.93
N THR A 260 5.86 0.42 4.34
CA THR A 260 6.77 1.30 5.07
C THR A 260 6.65 2.75 4.61
N SER A 261 6.16 3.61 5.48
CA SER A 261 6.21 5.06 5.32
C SER A 261 7.40 5.67 6.08
N GLY A 262 8.00 6.73 5.54
CA GLY A 262 9.14 7.37 6.20
C GLY A 262 9.41 8.79 5.72
N ASN A 263 9.99 9.62 6.60
CA ASN A 263 10.28 11.04 6.38
C ASN A 263 11.69 11.30 5.82
N TYR A 264 12.44 10.27 5.46
CA TYR A 264 13.85 10.37 5.02
C TYR A 264 14.00 10.44 3.50
N ARG A 265 12.98 10.06 2.72
CA ARG A 265 13.05 10.03 1.24
C ARG A 265 12.62 11.35 0.60
N LYS A 266 11.59 12.01 1.15
CA LYS A 266 11.02 13.24 0.61
C LYS A 266 10.95 14.31 1.70
N PHE A 267 11.88 15.25 1.68
CA PHE A 267 11.92 16.40 2.57
C PHE A 267 12.65 17.54 1.88
N TYR A 268 12.54 18.74 2.41
CA TYR A 268 13.41 19.85 2.08
C TYR A 268 13.91 20.53 3.36
N ILE A 269 15.07 21.18 3.26
CA ILE A 269 15.65 21.96 4.36
C ILE A 269 15.53 23.43 3.99
N ARG A 270 14.96 24.22 4.89
CA ARG A 270 14.86 25.67 4.74
C ARG A 270 15.18 26.34 6.08
N ASP A 271 16.04 27.33 6.06
CA ASP A 271 16.49 28.08 7.25
C ASP A 271 16.98 27.14 8.39
N GLY A 272 17.68 26.05 8.01
CA GLY A 272 18.19 25.04 8.94
C GLY A 272 17.14 24.08 9.51
N LYS A 273 15.86 24.23 9.16
CA LYS A 273 14.77 23.36 9.59
C LYS A 273 14.38 22.37 8.49
N LYS A 274 14.27 21.08 8.86
CA LYS A 274 13.78 20.00 7.99
C LYS A 274 12.26 20.01 7.97
N TYR A 275 11.68 19.99 6.76
CA TYR A 275 10.25 19.86 6.53
C TYR A 275 10.01 18.54 5.80
N ALA A 276 9.36 17.61 6.49
CA ALA A 276 8.94 16.33 5.91
C ALA A 276 7.71 16.52 5.03
N HIS A 277 7.55 15.63 4.05
CA HIS A 277 6.37 15.63 3.18
C HIS A 277 5.09 15.17 3.88
N THR A 278 5.19 14.61 5.08
CA THR A 278 4.03 14.22 5.90
C THR A 278 3.42 15.46 6.55
N ILE A 279 2.19 15.73 6.19
CA ILE A 279 1.39 16.85 6.73
C ILE A 279 0.26 16.24 7.58
N ASP A 280 0.01 16.82 8.74
CA ASP A 280 -1.18 16.51 9.52
C ASP A 280 -2.37 17.34 8.98
N PRO A 281 -3.36 16.76 8.31
CA PRO A 281 -4.49 17.49 7.74
C PRO A 281 -5.32 18.24 8.80
N ARG A 282 -5.29 17.75 10.03
CA ARG A 282 -6.05 18.32 11.16
C ARG A 282 -5.48 19.66 11.62
N THR A 283 -4.17 19.83 11.49
CA THR A 283 -3.48 21.08 11.83
C THR A 283 -3.17 21.92 10.59
N GLY A 284 -2.96 21.27 9.44
CA GLY A 284 -2.51 21.87 8.19
C GLY A 284 -0.99 22.05 8.08
N TYR A 285 -0.21 21.53 9.05
CA TYR A 285 1.26 21.70 9.12
C TYR A 285 2.01 20.39 8.91
N PRO A 286 3.24 20.45 8.35
CA PRO A 286 4.16 19.32 8.37
C PRO A 286 4.42 18.85 9.80
N VAL A 287 4.49 17.52 9.99
CA VAL A 287 4.77 16.94 11.30
C VAL A 287 6.23 17.22 11.74
N SER A 288 6.42 17.32 13.05
CA SER A 288 7.72 17.56 13.65
C SER A 288 7.87 16.72 14.92
N HIS A 289 8.33 15.48 14.74
CA HIS A 289 8.61 14.52 15.81
C HIS A 289 9.77 13.61 15.39
N ASN A 290 10.23 12.76 16.29
CA ASN A 290 11.39 11.90 16.12
C ASN A 290 11.12 10.58 15.38
N LEU A 291 9.88 10.22 15.04
CA LEU A 291 9.58 9.02 14.24
C LEU A 291 10.08 9.24 12.81
N LEU A 292 10.95 8.34 12.34
CA LEU A 292 11.60 8.42 11.04
C LEU A 292 10.94 7.49 10.02
N SER A 293 10.49 6.30 10.48
CA SER A 293 9.91 5.27 9.63
C SER A 293 8.91 4.42 10.43
N ALA A 294 7.82 4.05 9.77
CA ALA A 294 6.81 3.14 10.28
C ALA A 294 6.54 2.04 9.25
N THR A 295 6.91 0.80 9.59
CA THR A 295 6.54 -0.41 8.83
C THR A 295 5.35 -1.04 9.50
N ILE A 296 4.25 -1.22 8.77
CA ILE A 296 2.99 -1.77 9.27
C ILE A 296 2.68 -3.07 8.54
N ILE A 297 2.26 -4.09 9.31
CA ILE A 297 1.60 -5.30 8.82
C ILE A 297 0.13 -5.17 9.16
N ALA A 298 -0.75 -5.32 8.17
CA ALA A 298 -2.20 -5.23 8.30
C ALA A 298 -2.89 -6.29 7.44
N PRO A 299 -4.21 -6.54 7.61
CA PRO A 299 -4.95 -7.55 6.85
C PRO A 299 -4.94 -7.36 5.33
N ASP A 300 -4.76 -6.13 4.84
CA ASP A 300 -4.58 -5.82 3.42
C ASP A 300 -3.56 -4.69 3.23
N ALA A 301 -3.06 -4.54 2.00
CA ALA A 301 -2.02 -3.57 1.70
C ALA A 301 -2.54 -2.11 1.67
N THR A 302 -3.81 -1.89 1.34
CA THR A 302 -4.45 -0.56 1.43
C THR A 302 -4.45 -0.06 2.87
N MET A 303 -4.84 -0.91 3.83
CA MET A 303 -4.86 -0.57 5.26
C MET A 303 -3.44 -0.40 5.81
N ALA A 304 -2.49 -1.26 5.41
CA ALA A 304 -1.10 -1.12 5.81
C ALA A 304 -0.50 0.22 5.36
N ASP A 305 -0.78 0.65 4.11
CA ASP A 305 -0.33 1.93 3.53
C ASP A 305 -0.92 3.13 4.29
N ALA A 306 -2.24 3.08 4.52
CA ALA A 306 -2.93 4.09 5.32
C ALA A 306 -2.40 4.20 6.75
N TYR A 307 -2.21 3.07 7.44
CA TYR A 307 -1.75 3.07 8.83
C TYR A 307 -0.27 3.40 8.97
N ALA A 308 0.56 3.05 7.98
CA ALA A 308 1.94 3.54 7.94
C ALA A 308 1.99 5.07 7.84
N THR A 309 1.16 5.66 6.97
CA THR A 309 0.98 7.11 6.89
C THR A 309 0.40 7.68 8.19
N TYR A 310 -0.61 7.04 8.78
CA TYR A 310 -1.21 7.43 10.06
C TYR A 310 -0.17 7.52 11.18
N CYS A 311 0.65 6.48 11.35
CA CYS A 311 1.73 6.48 12.35
C CYS A 311 2.71 7.63 12.12
N MET A 312 3.07 7.90 10.85
CA MET A 312 3.93 9.04 10.51
C MET A 312 3.28 10.39 10.81
N VAL A 313 1.95 10.48 10.88
CA VAL A 313 1.24 11.72 11.26
C VAL A 313 1.18 11.87 12.77
N ILE A 314 0.87 10.79 13.52
CA ILE A 314 0.61 10.89 14.97
C ILE A 314 1.86 10.77 15.83
N GLY A 315 2.99 10.32 15.28
CA GLY A 315 4.28 10.20 15.95
C GLY A 315 4.42 8.96 16.84
N LEU A 316 5.60 8.80 17.46
CA LEU A 316 6.04 7.53 18.06
C LEU A 316 5.11 6.97 19.12
N GLU A 317 4.84 7.74 20.20
CA GLU A 317 4.12 7.21 21.37
C GLU A 317 2.64 6.92 21.08
N ALA A 318 2.02 7.78 20.26
CA ALA A 318 0.65 7.54 19.81
C ALA A 318 0.56 6.33 18.86
N SER A 319 1.59 6.12 18.02
CA SER A 319 1.67 4.94 17.15
C SER A 319 1.81 3.65 17.94
N LYS A 320 2.67 3.62 18.97
CA LYS A 320 2.78 2.44 19.85
C LYS A 320 1.43 2.10 20.48
N ALA A 321 0.77 3.07 21.08
CA ALA A 321 -0.54 2.88 21.71
C ALA A 321 -1.60 2.40 20.72
N PHE A 322 -1.61 2.95 19.51
CA PHE A 322 -2.52 2.53 18.43
C PHE A 322 -2.29 1.07 18.04
N ILE A 323 -1.04 0.68 17.76
CA ILE A 323 -0.70 -0.69 17.37
C ILE A 323 -1.02 -1.69 18.48
N GLU A 324 -0.63 -1.40 19.74
CA GLU A 324 -0.88 -2.27 20.87
C GLU A 324 -2.38 -2.47 21.18
N SER A 325 -3.22 -1.51 20.80
CA SER A 325 -4.68 -1.62 20.92
C SER A 325 -5.36 -2.30 19.74
N SER A 326 -4.63 -2.64 18.69
CA SER A 326 -5.15 -3.16 17.42
C SER A 326 -4.66 -4.59 17.19
N PRO A 327 -5.47 -5.63 17.47
CA PRO A 327 -4.99 -7.03 17.48
C PRO A 327 -4.58 -7.57 16.10
N ASP A 328 -5.03 -6.94 15.03
CA ASP A 328 -4.74 -7.36 13.65
C ASP A 328 -3.56 -6.59 13.02
N LEU A 329 -2.87 -5.76 13.83
CA LEU A 329 -1.75 -4.96 13.37
C LEU A 329 -0.45 -5.34 14.06
N GLU A 330 0.63 -5.39 13.26
CA GLU A 330 1.98 -5.45 13.77
C GLU A 330 2.81 -4.31 13.17
N ALA A 331 3.83 -3.86 13.90
CA ALA A 331 4.64 -2.75 13.44
C ALA A 331 6.11 -2.80 13.87
N CYS A 332 6.96 -2.22 13.01
CA CYS A 332 8.30 -1.81 13.34
C CYS A 332 8.41 -0.29 13.16
N LEU A 333 8.73 0.42 14.24
CA LEU A 333 8.88 1.86 14.26
C LEU A 333 10.36 2.21 14.50
N ILE A 334 10.96 2.97 13.56
CA ILE A 334 12.34 3.45 13.70
C ILE A 334 12.30 4.94 13.99
N TYR A 335 13.01 5.37 15.01
CA TYR A 335 12.97 6.74 15.47
C TYR A 335 14.37 7.25 15.89
N ASP A 336 14.52 8.55 15.90
CA ASP A 336 15.71 9.20 16.43
C ASP A 336 15.64 9.26 17.96
N GLN A 337 16.71 8.80 18.60
CA GLN A 337 16.92 8.95 20.03
C GLN A 337 18.32 9.54 20.25
N ASP A 338 18.37 10.82 20.55
CA ASP A 338 19.62 11.57 20.82
C ASP A 338 20.64 11.50 19.67
N GLY A 339 20.18 11.45 18.42
CA GLY A 339 21.01 11.36 17.22
C GLY A 339 21.34 9.95 16.76
N GLU A 340 20.82 8.92 17.45
CA GLU A 340 21.01 7.50 17.12
C GLU A 340 19.67 6.87 16.71
N PHE A 341 19.71 5.89 15.79
CA PHE A 341 18.52 5.12 15.41
C PHE A 341 18.13 4.12 16.49
N SER A 342 16.93 4.25 16.96
CA SER A 342 16.31 3.30 17.87
C SER A 342 15.12 2.63 17.18
N THR A 343 14.83 1.38 17.55
CA THR A 343 13.77 0.57 16.95
C THR A 343 12.83 0.05 18.03
N TRP A 344 11.53 0.20 17.80
CA TRP A 344 10.49 -0.47 18.55
C TRP A 344 9.75 -1.42 17.62
N VAL A 345 9.47 -2.62 18.10
CA VAL A 345 8.65 -3.61 17.40
C VAL A 345 7.50 -4.06 18.28
N SER A 346 6.35 -4.31 17.69
CA SER A 346 5.19 -4.87 18.38
C SER A 346 5.42 -6.31 18.80
N SER A 347 4.62 -6.80 19.74
CA SER A 347 4.84 -8.10 20.41
C SER A 347 4.77 -9.32 19.48
N GLY A 348 4.00 -9.24 18.40
CA GLY A 348 3.86 -10.32 17.41
C GLY A 348 4.91 -10.31 16.30
N MET A 349 5.78 -9.30 16.26
CA MET A 349 6.82 -9.18 15.23
C MET A 349 8.22 -9.44 15.81
N THR A 350 9.02 -10.22 15.09
CA THR A 350 10.43 -10.44 15.43
C THR A 350 11.30 -9.92 14.29
N LEU A 351 12.19 -9.00 14.63
CA LEU A 351 13.16 -8.44 13.69
C LEU A 351 14.51 -9.15 13.89
N ASN A 352 15.07 -9.69 12.79
CA ASN A 352 16.37 -10.37 12.76
C ASN A 352 17.43 -9.55 12.04
#